data_c4625d2d173370063b27f9498ddd1fbb
#
_entry.id   c4625d2d173370063b27f9498ddd1fbb
#
_cell.length_a   1.000
_cell.length_b   1.000
_cell.length_c   1.000
_cell.angle_alpha   90.00
_cell.angle_beta   90.00
_cell.angle_gamma   90.00
#
_symmetry.space_group_name_H-M   'P 1'
#
loop_
_entity.id
_entity.type
_entity.pdbx_description
1 polymer ?
#
loop_
_entity_poly.entity_id
_entity_poly.type
_entity_poly.pdbx_seq_one_letter_code
_entity_poly.pdbx_strand_id
1 'polypeptide(L)' 'MKPQSIGNSLNFRIARRLDEVAQILALQGANPFRVQAYQHAAETLRRLTRP' A
#
# COMPACT_ATOMS: atom_id res chain seq x y z
N MET A 1 4.99 1.44 25.33
CA MET A 1 4.67 2.07 24.06
C MET A 1 5.90 2.38 23.25
N LYS A 2 5.97 1.94 22.04
CA LYS A 2 7.17 2.12 21.24
C LYS A 2 6.94 3.07 20.10
N PRO A 3 7.76 4.11 20.01
CA PRO A 3 7.58 5.11 18.95
C PRO A 3 7.67 4.52 17.54
N GLN A 4 8.57 3.57 17.35
CA GLN A 4 8.73 3.02 16.02
C GLN A 4 7.53 2.19 15.60
N SER A 5 6.74 1.73 16.53
CA SER A 5 5.52 1.05 16.19
C SER A 5 4.56 1.97 15.46
N ILE A 6 4.59 3.24 15.83
CA ILE A 6 3.73 4.23 15.19
C ILE A 6 4.12 4.38 13.73
N GLY A 7 5.42 4.47 13.45
CA GLY A 7 5.90 4.59 12.09
C GLY A 7 5.54 3.38 11.25
N ASN A 8 5.75 2.19 11.79
CA ASN A 8 5.41 0.97 11.08
C ASN A 8 3.92 0.89 10.83
N SER A 9 3.14 1.25 11.84
CA SER A 9 1.69 1.27 11.71
C SER A 9 1.25 2.18 10.58
N LEU A 10 1.87 3.34 10.48
CA LEU A 10 1.52 4.31 9.45
C LEU A 10 1.81 3.74 8.08
N ASN A 11 2.97 3.11 7.90
CA ASN A 11 3.32 2.53 6.61
C ASN A 11 2.35 1.42 6.22
N PHE A 12 1.96 0.57 7.15
CA PHE A 12 0.99 -0.46 6.88
C PHE A 12 -0.35 0.11 6.51
N ARG A 13 -0.75 1.18 7.17
CA ARG A 13 -2.03 1.82 6.86
C ARG A 13 -2.00 2.44 5.47
N ILE A 14 -0.90 3.07 5.10
CA ILE A 14 -0.76 3.62 3.76
C ILE A 14 -0.77 2.50 2.72
N ALA A 15 -0.04 1.42 2.97
CA ALA A 15 -0.02 0.30 2.05
C ALA A 15 -1.41 -0.28 1.84
N ARG A 16 -2.17 -0.39 2.92
CA ARG A 16 -3.53 -0.89 2.85
C ARG A 16 -4.42 0.01 2.00
N ARG A 17 -4.25 1.32 2.15
CA ARG A 17 -5.02 2.27 1.33
C ARG A 17 -4.64 2.13 -0.13
N LEU A 18 -3.36 1.96 -0.42
CA LEU A 18 -2.93 1.78 -1.79
C LEU A 18 -3.55 0.52 -2.40
N ASP A 19 -3.61 -0.55 -1.64
CA ASP A 19 -4.26 -1.77 -2.10
C ASP A 19 -5.74 -1.53 -2.39
N GLU A 20 -6.41 -0.81 -1.49
CA GLU A 20 -7.82 -0.52 -1.69
C GLU A 20 -8.05 0.30 -2.95
N VAL A 21 -7.20 1.29 -3.17
CA VAL A 21 -7.30 2.10 -4.38
C VAL A 21 -7.07 1.24 -5.61
N ALA A 22 -6.08 0.34 -5.55
CA ALA A 22 -5.81 -0.55 -6.66
C ALA A 22 -7.02 -1.41 -6.99
N GLN A 23 -7.70 -1.93 -5.97
CA GLN A 23 -8.89 -2.75 -6.19
C GLN A 23 -10.02 -1.94 -6.81
N ILE A 24 -10.21 -0.73 -6.31
CA ILE A 24 -11.25 0.13 -6.87
C ILE A 24 -10.96 0.44 -8.34
N LEU A 25 -9.72 0.76 -8.64
CA LEU A 25 -9.33 1.05 -10.01
C LEU A 25 -9.56 -0.15 -10.91
N ALA A 26 -9.22 -1.33 -10.42
CA ALA A 26 -9.41 -2.55 -11.20
C ALA A 26 -10.88 -2.80 -11.49
N LEU A 27 -11.73 -2.57 -10.49
CA LEU A 27 -13.17 -2.74 -10.66
C LEU A 27 -13.76 -1.75 -11.65
N GLN A 28 -13.17 -0.57 -11.74
CA GLN A 28 -13.63 0.46 -12.65
C GLN A 28 -13.06 0.29 -14.05
N GLY A 29 -12.26 -0.73 -14.28
CA GLY A 29 -11.67 -0.96 -15.57
C GLY A 29 -10.54 -0.01 -15.91
N ALA A 30 -9.86 0.47 -14.90
CA ALA A 30 -8.74 1.38 -15.11
C ALA A 30 -7.57 0.68 -15.77
N ASN A 31 -6.65 1.49 -16.29
CA ASN A 31 -5.46 1.00 -16.94
C ASN A 31 -4.71 0.03 -16.02
N PRO A 32 -4.40 -1.19 -16.51
CA PRO A 32 -3.71 -2.19 -15.69
C PRO A 32 -2.37 -1.71 -15.16
N PHE A 33 -1.67 -0.89 -15.91
CA PHE A 33 -0.39 -0.36 -15.43
C PHE A 33 -0.57 0.48 -14.18
N ARG A 34 -1.65 1.22 -14.12
CA ARG A 34 -1.94 2.04 -12.96
C ARG A 34 -2.26 1.16 -11.75
N VAL A 35 -3.06 0.12 -11.97
CA VAL A 35 -3.38 -0.81 -10.90
C VAL A 35 -2.10 -1.45 -10.36
N GLN A 36 -1.24 -1.89 -11.24
CA GLN A 36 0.02 -2.51 -10.83
C GLN A 36 0.91 -1.53 -10.08
N ALA A 37 0.92 -0.28 -10.50
CA ALA A 37 1.73 0.73 -9.83
C ALA A 37 1.33 0.89 -8.37
N TYR A 38 0.03 0.93 -8.10
CA TYR A 38 -0.45 1.04 -6.73
C TYR A 38 -0.13 -0.21 -5.93
N GLN A 39 -0.32 -1.38 -6.52
CA GLN A 39 0.00 -2.63 -5.84
C GLN A 39 1.49 -2.73 -5.52
N HIS A 40 2.31 -2.31 -6.45
CA HIS A 40 3.74 -2.35 -6.26
C HIS A 40 4.17 -1.38 -5.17
N ALA A 41 3.57 -0.20 -5.13
CA ALA A 41 3.86 0.77 -4.08
C ALA A 41 3.49 0.22 -2.71
N ALA A 42 2.34 -0.44 -2.61
CA ALA A 42 1.91 -1.04 -1.36
C ALA A 42 2.89 -2.11 -0.90
N GLU A 43 3.34 -2.94 -1.83
CA GLU A 43 4.29 -3.99 -1.50
C GLU A 43 5.62 -3.40 -1.04
N THR A 44 6.07 -2.35 -1.69
CA THR A 44 7.31 -1.69 -1.32
C THR A 44 7.22 -1.14 0.09
N LEU A 45 6.11 -0.52 0.44
CA LEU A 45 5.92 -0.01 1.79
C LEU A 45 5.96 -1.13 2.83
N ARG A 46 5.35 -2.26 2.51
CA ARG A 46 5.38 -3.39 3.44
C ARG A 46 6.80 -3.91 3.65
N ARG A 47 7.59 -3.92 2.60
CA ARG A 47 8.99 -4.33 2.73
C ARG A 47 9.78 -3.37 3.59
N LEU A 48 9.51 -2.07 3.44
CA LEU A 48 10.23 -1.06 4.19
C LEU A 48 9.93 -1.13 5.69
N THR A 49 8.78 -1.68 6.05
CA THR A 49 8.41 -1.77 7.46
C THR A 49 8.93 -3.03 8.13
N ARG A 50 9.57 -3.90 7.38
CA ARG A 50 10.12 -5.10 7.96
C ARG A 50 11.36 -4.80 8.75
N PRO A 51 11.54 -5.48 9.87
CA PRO A 51 12.77 -5.31 10.67
C PRO A 51 13.99 -5.81 9.93
#